data_4ce33f4c1185e2d9a0539f68f1996ee1
#
_entry.id   4ce33f4c1185e2d9a0539f68f1996ee1
#
_cell.length_a   1.000
_cell.length_b   1.000
_cell.length_c   1.000
_cell.angle_alpha   90.00
_cell.angle_beta   90.00
_cell.angle_gamma   90.00
#
_symmetry.space_group_name_H-M   'P 1'
#
loop_
_entity.id
_entity.type
_entity.pdbx_description
1 polymer ?
#
loop_
_entity_poly.entity_id
_entity_poly.type
_entity_poly.pdbx_seq_one_letter_code
_entity_poly.pdbx_strand_id
1 'polypeptide(L)'
;MKMLFILLAFFFASVVYSQSPRFQPEPPDYDLIEKEIKDEKSKFFYPVLMERYKNSDTTLTIEEYKYLYYGYIYQPKYNPYWHCENIEKLIEYDKKEDLTEEDKDVIIKLAMECIEEFPFDIMQMNVIRNIYYLNGDEKNAYIWSMKTQNIIHTILSTGSGLNKEEAWHVIITEHEYEIIGSLGFEAARQALEQP
;
A
#
# COMPACT_ATOMS: atom_id res chain seq x y z
N MET A 1 18.54 -71.47 29.74
CA MET A 1 17.42 -70.52 29.45
C MET A 1 17.97 -69.11 29.58
N LYS A 2 18.22 -68.44 28.48
CA LYS A 2 18.70 -67.02 28.46
C LYS A 2 17.45 -66.15 28.15
N MET A 3 17.02 -65.38 29.16
CA MET A 3 15.96 -64.39 28.98
C MET A 3 16.53 -63.16 28.24
N LEU A 4 15.98 -62.88 27.06
CA LEU A 4 16.29 -61.70 26.25
C LEU A 4 15.39 -60.56 26.67
N PHE A 5 15.95 -59.54 27.32
CA PHE A 5 15.21 -58.28 27.63
C PHE A 5 15.21 -57.39 26.40
N ILE A 6 14.02 -57.22 25.79
CA ILE A 6 13.80 -56.22 24.72
C ILE A 6 13.46 -54.86 25.41
N LEU A 7 14.38 -53.92 25.32
CA LEU A 7 14.19 -52.54 25.73
C LEU A 7 13.46 -51.81 24.61
N LEU A 8 12.16 -51.52 24.83
CA LEU A 8 11.36 -50.67 23.92
C LEU A 8 11.68 -49.21 24.24
N ALA A 9 12.51 -48.60 23.38
CA ALA A 9 12.75 -47.15 23.43
C ALA A 9 11.57 -46.42 22.78
N PHE A 10 10.70 -45.79 23.59
CA PHE A 10 9.70 -44.86 23.16
C PHE A 10 10.38 -43.57 22.68
N PHE A 11 10.46 -43.37 21.37
CA PHE A 11 10.84 -42.09 20.78
C PHE A 11 9.62 -41.16 20.87
N PHE A 12 9.61 -40.26 21.84
CA PHE A 12 8.71 -39.11 21.86
C PHE A 12 9.16 -38.13 20.78
N ALA A 13 8.59 -38.21 19.59
CA ALA A 13 8.68 -37.16 18.60
C ALA A 13 7.82 -35.98 19.08
N SER A 14 8.46 -35.01 19.74
CA SER A 14 7.88 -33.70 19.99
C SER A 14 7.67 -33.00 18.64
N VAL A 15 6.43 -33.02 18.16
CA VAL A 15 6.00 -32.20 17.03
C VAL A 15 6.04 -30.76 17.53
N VAL A 16 7.12 -30.07 17.25
CA VAL A 16 7.17 -28.62 17.41
C VAL A 16 6.25 -28.05 16.32
N TYR A 17 5.01 -27.74 16.69
CA TYR A 17 4.16 -26.88 15.88
C TYR A 17 4.84 -25.51 15.85
N SER A 18 5.55 -25.24 14.78
CA SER A 18 5.95 -23.88 14.42
C SER A 18 4.65 -23.10 14.18
N GLN A 19 4.19 -22.39 15.21
CA GLN A 19 3.12 -21.43 15.01
C GLN A 19 3.72 -20.33 14.13
N SER A 20 3.29 -20.27 12.87
CA SER A 20 3.50 -19.07 12.06
C SER A 20 3.07 -17.88 12.90
N PRO A 21 3.86 -16.79 12.98
CA PRO A 21 3.47 -15.63 13.75
C PRO A 21 2.07 -15.23 13.29
N ARG A 22 1.10 -15.24 14.21
CA ARG A 22 -0.25 -14.78 13.89
C ARG A 22 -0.11 -13.32 13.48
N PHE A 23 -0.64 -12.99 12.30
CA PHE A 23 -0.81 -11.61 11.90
C PHE A 23 -1.51 -10.87 13.06
N GLN A 24 -0.87 -9.82 13.55
CA GLN A 24 -1.44 -8.95 14.57
C GLN A 24 -1.66 -7.59 13.91
N PRO A 25 -2.93 -7.18 13.72
CA PRO A 25 -3.21 -5.85 13.21
C PRO A 25 -2.61 -4.78 14.11
N GLU A 26 -2.01 -3.77 13.49
CA GLU A 26 -1.49 -2.58 14.16
C GLU A 26 -2.22 -1.33 13.66
N PRO A 27 -3.42 -1.02 14.19
CA PRO A 27 -4.13 0.19 13.85
C PRO A 27 -3.24 1.43 14.05
N PRO A 28 -3.39 2.48 13.23
CA PRO A 28 -2.59 3.69 13.36
C PRO A 28 -2.88 4.38 14.70
N ASP A 29 -1.83 4.71 15.46
CA ASP A 29 -1.93 5.64 16.58
C ASP A 29 -1.91 7.07 16.02
N TYR A 30 -3.09 7.61 15.73
CA TYR A 30 -3.24 8.91 15.08
C TYR A 30 -2.66 10.05 15.91
N ASP A 31 -2.77 10.02 17.24
CA ASP A 31 -2.21 11.05 18.13
C ASP A 31 -0.69 11.04 18.09
N LEU A 32 -0.10 9.86 18.13
CA LEU A 32 1.35 9.71 18.01
C LEU A 32 1.83 10.13 16.62
N ILE A 33 1.12 9.73 15.55
CA ILE A 33 1.46 10.11 14.18
C ILE A 33 1.43 11.64 14.04
N GLU A 34 0.35 12.30 14.49
CA GLU A 34 0.23 13.75 14.41
C GLU A 34 1.36 14.48 15.14
N LYS A 35 1.73 13.99 16.32
CA LYS A 35 2.83 14.55 17.10
C LYS A 35 4.16 14.41 16.39
N GLU A 36 4.49 13.20 15.95
CA GLU A 36 5.81 12.90 15.37
C GLU A 36 6.03 13.59 14.01
N ILE A 37 4.99 13.69 13.17
CA ILE A 37 5.11 14.34 11.85
C ILE A 37 5.29 15.87 11.94
N LYS A 38 4.96 16.48 13.08
CA LYS A 38 5.12 17.91 13.34
C LYS A 38 6.44 18.25 14.03
N ASP A 39 7.10 17.30 14.67
CA ASP A 39 8.36 17.53 15.36
C ASP A 39 9.55 17.51 14.39
N GLU A 40 10.19 18.67 14.19
CA GLU A 40 11.35 18.82 13.32
C GLU A 40 12.55 17.92 13.72
N LYS A 41 12.58 17.43 14.96
CA LYS A 41 13.63 16.54 15.45
C LYS A 41 13.28 15.06 15.28
N SER A 42 12.02 14.75 14.95
CA SER A 42 11.60 13.40 14.70
C SER A 42 12.14 12.86 13.38
N LYS A 43 12.53 11.58 13.37
CA LYS A 43 12.85 10.87 12.12
C LYS A 43 11.64 10.78 11.18
N PHE A 44 10.43 11.05 11.70
CA PHE A 44 9.17 11.03 10.96
C PHE A 44 8.65 12.43 10.59
N PHE A 45 9.48 13.46 10.71
CA PHE A 45 9.10 14.82 10.31
C PHE A 45 8.58 14.84 8.87
N TYR A 46 7.31 15.26 8.71
CA TYR A 46 6.57 15.07 7.46
C TYR A 46 7.23 15.66 6.22
N PRO A 47 7.75 16.92 6.25
CA PRO A 47 8.39 17.51 5.08
C PRO A 47 9.59 16.69 4.56
N VAL A 48 10.39 16.13 5.47
CA VAL A 48 11.56 15.31 5.12
C VAL A 48 11.11 13.96 4.54
N LEU A 49 10.12 13.30 5.15
CA LEU A 49 9.58 12.04 4.62
C LEU A 49 8.98 12.24 3.22
N MET A 50 8.20 13.29 3.02
CA MET A 50 7.57 13.58 1.73
C MET A 50 8.59 13.93 0.66
N GLU A 51 9.65 14.66 1.00
CA GLU A 51 10.75 14.94 0.09
C GLU A 51 11.46 13.66 -0.35
N ARG A 52 11.81 12.78 0.58
CA ARG A 52 12.42 11.47 0.29
C ARG A 52 11.51 10.62 -0.61
N TYR A 53 10.21 10.58 -0.29
CA TYR A 53 9.21 9.84 -1.08
C TYR A 53 9.10 10.38 -2.52
N LYS A 54 9.02 11.71 -2.70
CA LYS A 54 8.96 12.34 -4.02
C LYS A 54 10.22 12.09 -4.84
N ASN A 55 11.38 12.10 -4.19
CA ASN A 55 12.67 11.80 -4.82
C ASN A 55 12.89 10.28 -5.04
N SER A 56 11.85 9.45 -4.81
CA SER A 56 11.92 8.00 -5.02
C SER A 56 13.04 7.33 -4.21
N ASP A 57 13.23 7.76 -2.96
CA ASP A 57 14.14 7.12 -2.03
C ASP A 57 13.65 5.71 -1.68
N THR A 58 14.30 4.71 -2.25
CA THR A 58 13.94 3.30 -2.09
C THR A 58 14.34 2.72 -0.73
N THR A 59 14.96 3.52 0.14
CA THR A 59 15.36 3.11 1.49
C THR A 59 14.31 3.45 2.54
N LEU A 60 13.19 4.11 2.16
CA LEU A 60 12.06 4.33 3.07
C LEU A 60 11.54 3.00 3.62
N THR A 61 11.47 2.91 4.94
CA THR A 61 10.95 1.73 5.66
C THR A 61 9.42 1.72 5.69
N ILE A 62 8.81 0.56 5.96
CA ILE A 62 7.35 0.46 6.15
C ILE A 62 6.89 1.32 7.32
N GLU A 63 7.69 1.45 8.38
CA GLU A 63 7.37 2.37 9.48
C GLU A 63 7.31 3.83 8.99
N GLU A 64 8.27 4.28 8.18
CA GLU A 64 8.24 5.62 7.57
C GLU A 64 7.05 5.80 6.62
N TYR A 65 6.67 4.78 5.86
CA TYR A 65 5.45 4.79 5.04
C TYR A 65 4.18 4.92 5.89
N LYS A 66 4.12 4.32 7.09
CA LYS A 66 2.99 4.48 8.02
C LYS A 66 2.81 5.94 8.43
N TYR A 67 3.89 6.63 8.83
CA TYR A 67 3.85 8.05 9.18
C TYR A 67 3.60 8.94 7.96
N LEU A 68 4.11 8.59 6.81
CA LEU A 68 3.92 9.32 5.56
C LEU A 68 2.46 9.25 5.09
N TYR A 69 1.90 8.04 5.03
CA TYR A 69 0.55 7.80 4.52
C TYR A 69 -0.52 8.32 5.48
N TYR A 70 -0.52 7.89 6.75
CA TYR A 70 -1.51 8.37 7.72
C TYR A 70 -1.26 9.81 8.16
N GLY A 71 -0.03 10.29 8.12
CA GLY A 71 0.30 11.69 8.38
C GLY A 71 -0.22 12.66 7.33
N TYR A 72 -0.61 12.18 6.15
CA TYR A 72 -1.17 13.01 5.09
C TYR A 72 -2.51 13.64 5.47
N ILE A 73 -3.33 12.97 6.31
CA ILE A 73 -4.61 13.52 6.76
C ILE A 73 -4.47 14.84 7.52
N TYR A 74 -3.29 15.13 8.09
CA TYR A 74 -2.99 16.37 8.79
C TYR A 74 -2.35 17.44 7.88
N GLN A 75 -2.24 17.18 6.57
CA GLN A 75 -1.67 18.14 5.64
C GLN A 75 -2.74 19.08 5.07
N PRO A 76 -2.39 20.35 4.78
CA PRO A 76 -3.37 21.34 4.29
C PRO A 76 -4.05 20.96 2.98
N LYS A 77 -3.42 20.12 2.16
CA LYS A 77 -3.96 19.65 0.87
C LYS A 77 -4.85 18.40 1.00
N TYR A 78 -4.94 17.81 2.19
CA TYR A 78 -5.75 16.60 2.36
C TYR A 78 -7.23 16.87 2.08
N ASN A 79 -7.80 16.04 1.24
CA ASN A 79 -9.23 16.01 0.92
C ASN A 79 -9.68 14.54 0.87
N PRO A 80 -10.54 14.07 1.79
CA PRO A 80 -11.02 12.68 1.79
C PRO A 80 -11.90 12.34 0.59
N TYR A 81 -12.37 13.36 -0.15
CA TYR A 81 -13.19 13.23 -1.37
C TYR A 81 -12.40 13.65 -2.61
N TRP A 82 -11.07 13.60 -2.54
CA TRP A 82 -10.23 13.91 -3.70
C TRP A 82 -10.47 12.89 -4.82
N HIS A 83 -10.46 13.36 -6.04
CA HIS A 83 -10.48 12.53 -7.25
C HIS A 83 -9.58 13.18 -8.31
N CYS A 84 -9.00 12.35 -9.16
CA CYS A 84 -8.15 12.82 -10.24
C CYS A 84 -8.98 13.52 -11.31
N GLU A 85 -8.75 14.80 -11.57
CA GLU A 85 -9.47 15.56 -12.61
C GLU A 85 -9.20 15.05 -14.04
N ASN A 86 -8.07 14.37 -14.25
CA ASN A 86 -7.71 13.81 -15.57
C ASN A 86 -8.27 12.41 -15.82
N ILE A 87 -9.07 11.85 -14.89
CA ILE A 87 -9.52 10.45 -14.99
C ILE A 87 -10.28 10.14 -16.27
N GLU A 88 -11.14 11.04 -16.74
CA GLU A 88 -11.90 10.83 -17.98
C GLU A 88 -10.99 10.76 -19.20
N LYS A 89 -9.96 11.62 -19.27
CA LYS A 89 -8.96 11.59 -20.35
C LYS A 89 -8.14 10.29 -20.31
N LEU A 90 -7.75 9.84 -19.12
CA LEU A 90 -7.00 8.59 -18.95
C LEU A 90 -7.82 7.38 -19.37
N ILE A 91 -9.13 7.35 -19.07
CA ILE A 91 -10.06 6.29 -19.52
C ILE A 91 -10.19 6.26 -21.06
N GLU A 92 -10.07 7.40 -21.75
CA GLU A 92 -10.06 7.41 -23.21
C GLU A 92 -8.84 6.69 -23.81
N TYR A 93 -7.68 6.81 -23.16
CA TYR A 93 -6.48 6.08 -23.56
C TYR A 93 -6.56 4.59 -23.24
N ASP A 94 -7.19 4.21 -22.12
CA ASP A 94 -7.38 2.79 -21.74
C ASP A 94 -8.24 2.00 -22.75
N LYS A 95 -9.09 2.70 -23.52
CA LYS A 95 -9.93 2.10 -24.56
C LYS A 95 -9.19 1.84 -25.88
N LYS A 96 -7.96 2.34 -26.05
CA LYS A 96 -7.18 2.13 -27.26
C LYS A 96 -6.60 0.72 -27.29
N GLU A 97 -6.72 0.03 -28.41
CA GLU A 97 -6.11 -1.30 -28.61
C GLU A 97 -4.58 -1.22 -28.60
N ASP A 98 -4.03 -0.17 -29.26
CA ASP A 98 -2.59 0.08 -29.33
C ASP A 98 -2.28 1.52 -28.90
N LEU A 99 -1.26 1.68 -28.06
CA LEU A 99 -0.75 2.97 -27.63
C LEU A 99 0.50 3.35 -28.43
N THR A 100 0.49 4.54 -29.03
CA THR A 100 1.69 5.13 -29.62
C THR A 100 2.65 5.62 -28.52
N GLU A 101 3.92 5.91 -28.85
CA GLU A 101 4.85 6.50 -27.89
C GLU A 101 4.35 7.87 -27.38
N GLU A 102 3.74 8.68 -28.27
CA GLU A 102 3.14 9.97 -27.89
C GLU A 102 1.97 9.77 -26.91
N ASP A 103 1.12 8.75 -27.10
CA ASP A 103 0.05 8.42 -26.15
C ASP A 103 0.59 8.08 -24.78
N LYS A 104 1.66 7.26 -24.72
CA LYS A 104 2.30 6.86 -23.47
C LYS A 104 2.88 8.05 -22.71
N ASP A 105 3.54 8.98 -23.41
CA ASP A 105 4.06 10.22 -22.81
C ASP A 105 2.92 11.09 -22.24
N VAL A 106 1.81 11.20 -22.96
CA VAL A 106 0.62 11.94 -22.48
C VAL A 106 0.00 11.25 -21.26
N ILE A 107 -0.14 9.92 -21.26
CA ILE A 107 -0.66 9.17 -20.13
C ILE A 107 0.20 9.40 -18.88
N ILE A 108 1.53 9.26 -18.99
CA ILE A 108 2.44 9.52 -17.85
C ILE A 108 2.24 10.95 -17.35
N LYS A 109 2.18 11.94 -18.23
CA LYS A 109 1.99 13.34 -17.83
C LYS A 109 0.69 13.54 -17.07
N LEU A 110 -0.44 13.06 -17.59
CA LEU A 110 -1.75 13.19 -16.96
C LEU A 110 -1.81 12.48 -15.60
N ALA A 111 -1.25 11.28 -15.50
CA ALA A 111 -1.18 10.54 -14.25
C ALA A 111 -0.26 11.22 -13.23
N MET A 112 0.86 11.80 -13.66
CA MET A 112 1.76 12.55 -12.77
C MET A 112 1.10 13.82 -12.24
N GLU A 113 0.28 14.52 -13.01
CA GLU A 113 -0.50 15.67 -12.55
C GLU A 113 -1.42 15.26 -11.38
N CYS A 114 -2.09 14.11 -11.46
CA CYS A 114 -2.90 13.58 -10.35
C CYS A 114 -2.05 13.22 -9.12
N ILE A 115 -0.86 12.61 -9.33
CA ILE A 115 0.09 12.30 -8.25
C ILE A 115 0.64 13.56 -7.56
N GLU A 116 0.80 14.67 -8.27
CA GLU A 116 1.22 15.95 -7.67
C GLU A 116 0.15 16.53 -6.74
N GLU A 117 -1.13 16.31 -7.04
CA GLU A 117 -2.24 16.72 -6.21
C GLU A 117 -2.43 15.76 -5.02
N PHE A 118 -2.45 14.46 -5.29
CA PHE A 118 -2.58 13.41 -4.29
C PHE A 118 -1.47 12.36 -4.43
N PRO A 119 -0.39 12.46 -3.63
CA PRO A 119 0.80 11.62 -3.78
C PRO A 119 0.61 10.12 -3.60
N PHE A 120 -0.54 9.70 -3.08
CA PHE A 120 -0.86 8.30 -2.78
C PHE A 120 -1.93 7.69 -3.71
N ASP A 121 -2.18 8.29 -4.86
CA ASP A 121 -3.10 7.74 -5.86
C ASP A 121 -2.57 6.41 -6.42
N ILE A 122 -3.00 5.31 -5.81
CA ILE A 122 -2.59 3.94 -6.16
C ILE A 122 -2.93 3.61 -7.62
N MET A 123 -4.09 4.07 -8.11
CA MET A 123 -4.50 3.84 -9.49
C MET A 123 -3.49 4.47 -10.46
N GLN A 124 -3.18 5.76 -10.29
CA GLN A 124 -2.26 6.45 -11.19
C GLN A 124 -0.82 5.95 -11.06
N MET A 125 -0.39 5.53 -9.88
CA MET A 125 0.90 4.85 -9.73
C MET A 125 0.97 3.56 -10.55
N ASN A 126 -0.11 2.78 -10.58
CA ASN A 126 -0.19 1.57 -11.39
C ASN A 126 -0.19 1.90 -12.90
N VAL A 127 -0.88 2.95 -13.33
CA VAL A 127 -0.86 3.44 -14.72
C VAL A 127 0.58 3.78 -15.14
N ILE A 128 1.28 4.61 -14.35
CA ILE A 128 2.66 5.02 -14.63
C ILE A 128 3.59 3.81 -14.67
N ARG A 129 3.48 2.90 -13.69
CA ARG A 129 4.25 1.65 -13.67
C ARG A 129 4.07 0.85 -14.95
N ASN A 130 2.82 0.68 -15.40
CA ASN A 130 2.50 -0.12 -16.57
C ASN A 130 3.08 0.51 -17.85
N ILE A 131 3.02 1.83 -18.01
CA ILE A 131 3.62 2.51 -19.15
C ILE A 131 5.14 2.37 -19.16
N TYR A 132 5.83 2.52 -18.02
CA TYR A 132 7.26 2.27 -17.94
C TYR A 132 7.61 0.82 -18.27
N TYR A 133 6.81 -0.14 -17.83
CA TYR A 133 6.99 -1.55 -18.17
C TYR A 133 6.85 -1.80 -19.68
N LEU A 134 5.81 -1.23 -20.32
CA LEU A 134 5.60 -1.32 -21.77
C LEU A 134 6.74 -0.68 -22.57
N ASN A 135 7.40 0.34 -22.02
CA ASN A 135 8.55 1.01 -22.64
C ASN A 135 9.87 0.27 -22.36
N GLY A 136 9.86 -0.84 -21.64
CA GLY A 136 11.09 -1.56 -21.25
C GLY A 136 11.92 -0.82 -20.20
N ASP A 137 11.40 0.22 -19.56
CA ASP A 137 12.06 0.93 -18.46
C ASP A 137 11.78 0.22 -17.14
N GLU A 138 12.45 -0.92 -16.95
CA GLU A 138 12.29 -1.75 -15.76
C GLU A 138 12.64 -1.01 -14.47
N LYS A 139 13.59 -0.07 -14.52
CA LYS A 139 14.00 0.70 -13.34
C LYS A 139 12.86 1.57 -12.82
N ASN A 140 12.24 2.37 -13.67
CA ASN A 140 11.14 3.25 -13.27
C ASN A 140 9.88 2.43 -12.96
N ALA A 141 9.59 1.37 -13.72
CA ALA A 141 8.52 0.44 -13.39
C ALA A 141 8.68 -0.18 -11.99
N TYR A 142 9.90 -0.58 -11.61
CA TYR A 142 10.20 -1.09 -10.26
C TYR A 142 9.98 -0.04 -9.17
N ILE A 143 10.42 1.20 -9.37
CA ILE A 143 10.24 2.30 -8.41
C ILE A 143 8.75 2.52 -8.11
N TRP A 144 7.92 2.60 -9.14
CA TRP A 144 6.48 2.80 -8.97
C TRP A 144 5.79 1.59 -8.36
N SER A 145 6.19 0.38 -8.76
CA SER A 145 5.72 -0.86 -8.13
C SER A 145 6.01 -0.88 -6.63
N MET A 146 7.22 -0.50 -6.24
CA MET A 146 7.64 -0.48 -4.84
C MET A 146 6.85 0.55 -4.03
N LYS A 147 6.64 1.77 -4.56
CA LYS A 147 5.80 2.79 -3.90
C LYS A 147 4.39 2.26 -3.65
N THR A 148 3.76 1.70 -4.69
CA THR A 148 2.41 1.12 -4.61
C THR A 148 2.34 0.00 -3.57
N GLN A 149 3.28 -0.96 -3.63
CA GLN A 149 3.30 -2.10 -2.71
C GLN A 149 3.51 -1.68 -1.25
N ASN A 150 4.35 -0.69 -0.99
CA ASN A 150 4.58 -0.19 0.37
C ASN A 150 3.34 0.52 0.93
N ILE A 151 2.59 1.26 0.13
CA ILE A 151 1.31 1.85 0.54
C ILE A 151 0.28 0.75 0.84
N ILE A 152 0.10 -0.20 -0.07
CA ILE A 152 -0.80 -1.35 0.12
C ILE A 152 -0.41 -2.13 1.38
N HIS A 153 0.86 -2.42 1.58
CA HIS A 153 1.35 -3.11 2.78
C HIS A 153 1.07 -2.30 4.05
N THR A 154 1.27 -0.99 4.01
CA THR A 154 0.96 -0.09 5.13
C THR A 154 -0.52 -0.19 5.51
N ILE A 155 -1.43 -0.17 4.54
CA ILE A 155 -2.87 -0.31 4.78
C ILE A 155 -3.21 -1.70 5.32
N LEU A 156 -2.73 -2.76 4.66
CA LEU A 156 -3.00 -4.15 5.04
C LEU A 156 -2.46 -4.49 6.45
N SER A 157 -1.42 -3.81 6.93
CA SER A 157 -0.89 -4.02 8.27
C SER A 157 -1.82 -3.58 9.40
N THR A 158 -2.83 -2.78 9.10
CA THR A 158 -3.73 -2.18 10.10
C THR A 158 -4.91 -3.05 10.50
N GLY A 159 -5.24 -4.06 9.69
CA GLY A 159 -6.39 -4.91 9.94
C GLY A 159 -6.32 -6.22 9.15
N SER A 160 -7.20 -7.15 9.47
CA SER A 160 -7.42 -8.37 8.69
C SER A 160 -8.47 -8.19 7.59
N GLY A 161 -9.29 -7.14 7.66
CA GLY A 161 -10.45 -6.91 6.79
C GLY A 161 -11.60 -7.91 6.95
N LEU A 162 -11.53 -8.80 7.96
CA LEU A 162 -12.53 -9.87 8.13
C LEU A 162 -13.75 -9.46 8.96
N ASN A 163 -13.62 -8.41 9.75
CA ASN A 163 -14.68 -7.87 10.60
C ASN A 163 -14.45 -6.37 10.82
N LYS A 164 -15.41 -5.69 11.47
CA LYS A 164 -15.39 -4.25 11.70
C LYS A 164 -14.25 -3.81 12.63
N GLU A 165 -13.97 -4.60 13.65
CA GLU A 165 -12.95 -4.32 14.67
C GLU A 165 -11.53 -4.41 14.07
N GLU A 166 -11.38 -5.18 13.01
CA GLU A 166 -10.13 -5.37 12.29
C GLU A 166 -10.21 -4.85 10.85
N ALA A 167 -10.99 -3.80 10.63
CA ALA A 167 -11.07 -3.14 9.32
C ALA A 167 -9.73 -2.51 8.94
N TRP A 168 -9.44 -2.47 7.64
CA TRP A 168 -8.28 -1.72 7.14
C TRP A 168 -8.52 -0.22 7.25
N HIS A 169 -7.51 0.50 7.68
CA HIS A 169 -7.54 1.95 7.74
C HIS A 169 -7.08 2.54 6.41
N VAL A 170 -7.91 3.32 5.77
CA VAL A 170 -7.61 4.05 4.54
C VAL A 170 -7.79 5.55 4.75
N ILE A 171 -7.13 6.38 3.95
CA ILE A 171 -7.26 7.85 4.02
C ILE A 171 -8.23 8.41 2.98
N ILE A 172 -8.60 7.63 1.96
CA ILE A 172 -9.67 7.93 1.00
C ILE A 172 -10.42 6.65 0.65
N THR A 173 -11.68 6.77 0.25
CA THR A 173 -12.56 5.63 -0.04
C THR A 173 -12.07 4.79 -1.24
N GLU A 174 -11.48 5.42 -2.24
CA GLU A 174 -10.94 4.75 -3.44
C GLU A 174 -9.93 3.66 -3.07
N HIS A 175 -9.16 3.86 -2.01
CA HIS A 175 -8.18 2.86 -1.56
C HIS A 175 -8.84 1.55 -1.07
N GLU A 176 -10.09 1.55 -0.62
CA GLU A 176 -10.81 0.32 -0.26
C GLU A 176 -10.91 -0.60 -1.49
N TYR A 177 -11.26 -0.02 -2.65
CA TYR A 177 -11.39 -0.78 -3.90
C TYR A 177 -10.03 -1.26 -4.41
N GLU A 178 -9.00 -0.42 -4.31
CA GLU A 178 -7.63 -0.80 -4.70
C GLU A 178 -7.08 -1.95 -3.85
N ILE A 179 -7.34 -1.95 -2.55
CA ILE A 179 -6.95 -3.05 -1.65
C ILE A 179 -7.69 -4.33 -2.00
N ILE A 180 -9.02 -4.27 -2.15
CA ILE A 180 -9.85 -5.43 -2.54
C ILE A 180 -9.36 -6.01 -3.87
N GLY A 181 -9.12 -5.15 -4.87
CA GLY A 181 -8.58 -5.56 -6.17
C GLY A 181 -7.18 -6.18 -6.07
N SER A 182 -6.29 -5.63 -5.23
CA SER A 182 -4.94 -6.15 -5.02
C SER A 182 -4.93 -7.55 -4.40
N LEU A 183 -5.98 -7.91 -3.66
CA LEU A 183 -6.20 -9.24 -3.08
C LEU A 183 -6.90 -10.21 -4.04
N GLY A 184 -7.23 -9.76 -5.26
CA GLY A 184 -7.91 -10.58 -6.27
C GLY A 184 -9.42 -10.72 -6.06
N PHE A 185 -10.05 -9.82 -5.30
CA PHE A 185 -11.48 -9.77 -5.08
C PHE A 185 -12.12 -8.63 -5.88
N GLU A 186 -13.43 -8.76 -6.13
CA GLU A 186 -14.26 -7.70 -6.68
C GLU A 186 -15.23 -7.21 -5.61
N ALA A 187 -15.42 -5.88 -5.51
CA ALA A 187 -16.38 -5.29 -4.60
C ALA A 187 -17.80 -5.53 -5.13
N ALA A 188 -18.61 -6.33 -4.40
CA ALA A 188 -20.00 -6.61 -4.79
C ALA A 188 -20.95 -5.44 -4.49
N ARG A 189 -20.72 -4.73 -3.39
CA ARG A 189 -21.49 -3.55 -2.95
C ARG A 189 -20.78 -2.85 -1.79
N GLN A 190 -21.05 -1.57 -1.62
CA GLN A 190 -20.65 -0.78 -0.46
C GLN A 190 -21.84 -0.63 0.50
N ALA A 191 -21.58 -0.76 1.80
CA ALA A 191 -22.54 -0.44 2.86
C ALA A 191 -21.91 0.61 3.78
N LEU A 192 -22.58 1.76 3.93
CA LEU A 192 -22.20 2.78 4.91
C LEU A 192 -22.91 2.44 6.23
N GLU A 193 -22.15 2.08 7.25
CA GLU A 193 -22.68 2.02 8.61
C GLU A 193 -22.52 3.40 9.26
N GLN A 194 -23.63 3.95 9.74
CA GLN A 194 -23.57 5.17 10.57
C GLN A 194 -23.02 4.81 11.95
N PRO A 195 -22.18 5.67 12.55
CA PRO A 195 -21.62 5.48 13.88
C PRO A 195 -22.67 5.47 14.99
#